data_e026e2ae2f4137aadaf19e5a896df13a
#
_entry.id   e026e2ae2f4137aadaf19e5a896df13a
#
_cell.length_a   1.000
_cell.length_b   1.000
_cell.length_c   1.000
_cell.angle_alpha   90.00
_cell.angle_beta   90.00
_cell.angle_gamma   90.00
#
_symmetry.space_group_name_H-M   'P 1'
#
loop_
_entity.id
_entity.type
_entity.pdbx_description
1 polymer ?
#
loop_
_entity_poly.entity_id
_entity_poly.type
_entity_poly.pdbx_seq_one_letter_code
_entity_poly.pdbx_strand_id
1 'polypeptide(L)'
;MYRLSSETSGGRARFLGAIGSDATGDALEAALLAAGVEPLLQRAGRSPSIIVVVEPDGERTMLPDRGVATNLQHPGPALLRGADWLHAPAYSLMGEPLATTTLRLLHEANQDGIPTSLDASSVGALAAWGPEESRRRFAASGATHLFANEEEAEYLGLLRAPIAGATLIVKRGAGVADVRAASGEVLASIAAPPIGGSIDSTGAGDAFAGGFLVARARGDSWEDALHAGHRAARAHLQQQEGG
;
A
#
# COMPACT_ATOMS: atom_id res chain seq x y z
N MET A 1 -1.70 -6.38 -8.26
CA MET A 1 -2.07 -5.16 -9.04
C MET A 1 -3.58 -5.00 -8.92
N TYR A 2 -4.06 -3.93 -8.30
CA TYR A 2 -5.47 -3.82 -7.91
C TYR A 2 -6.23 -3.00 -8.92
N ARG A 3 -7.31 -3.59 -9.43
CA ARG A 3 -8.32 -2.90 -10.21
C ARG A 3 -9.28 -2.22 -9.23
N LEU A 4 -9.08 -0.94 -8.96
CA LEU A 4 -10.19 -0.11 -8.52
C LEU A 4 -11.06 0.08 -9.76
N SER A 5 -12.17 -0.67 -9.87
CA SER A 5 -13.08 -0.48 -10.97
C SER A 5 -13.62 0.96 -10.94
N SER A 6 -13.41 1.71 -12.01
CA SER A 6 -13.86 3.08 -12.17
C SER A 6 -15.39 3.25 -11.99
N GLU A 7 -16.13 2.17 -12.07
CA GLU A 7 -17.60 2.18 -11.96
C GLU A 7 -18.14 2.26 -10.53
N THR A 8 -17.36 1.81 -9.52
CA THR A 8 -17.84 1.80 -8.14
C THR A 8 -17.30 2.92 -7.25
N SER A 9 -16.24 3.61 -7.65
CA SER A 9 -15.58 4.58 -6.76
C SER A 9 -15.42 6.00 -7.32
N GLY A 10 -15.57 6.22 -8.64
CA GLY A 10 -15.47 7.58 -9.22
C GLY A 10 -14.12 8.28 -9.03
N GLY A 11 -13.09 7.60 -8.52
CA GLY A 11 -11.75 8.11 -8.33
C GLY A 11 -10.83 7.75 -9.49
N ARG A 12 -9.85 8.62 -9.80
CA ARG A 12 -8.76 8.33 -10.74
C ARG A 12 -7.54 7.86 -9.96
N ALA A 13 -6.93 6.75 -10.39
CA ALA A 13 -5.68 6.26 -9.81
C ALA A 13 -4.51 6.55 -10.76
N ARG A 14 -3.41 7.07 -10.21
CA ARG A 14 -2.13 7.22 -10.90
C ARG A 14 -1.10 6.30 -10.22
N PHE A 15 -0.26 5.67 -11.00
CA PHE A 15 0.81 4.81 -10.50
C PHE A 15 2.17 5.34 -10.95
N LEU A 16 2.98 5.75 -9.98
CA LEU A 16 4.37 6.16 -10.22
C LEU A 16 5.30 4.97 -9.95
N GLY A 17 6.19 4.66 -10.89
CA GLY A 17 7.16 3.59 -10.74
C GLY A 17 8.26 3.58 -11.79
N ALA A 18 9.27 2.74 -11.59
CA ALA A 18 10.28 2.47 -12.59
C ALA A 18 10.16 1.02 -13.07
N ILE A 19 10.11 0.83 -14.38
CA ILE A 19 10.00 -0.47 -15.06
C ILE A 19 11.11 -0.64 -16.10
N GLY A 20 11.33 -1.87 -16.57
CA GLY A 20 12.29 -2.15 -17.61
C GLY A 20 11.86 -1.63 -18.99
N SER A 21 12.86 -1.46 -19.85
CA SER A 21 12.67 -1.29 -21.31
C SER A 21 12.63 -2.66 -21.98
N ASP A 22 11.80 -3.55 -21.47
CA ASP A 22 11.68 -4.96 -21.86
C ASP A 22 10.21 -5.39 -21.95
N ALA A 23 9.97 -6.62 -22.46
CA ALA A 23 8.62 -7.16 -22.62
C ALA A 23 7.83 -7.24 -21.29
N THR A 24 8.52 -7.47 -20.17
CA THR A 24 7.89 -7.45 -18.84
C THR A 24 7.41 -6.04 -18.50
N GLY A 25 8.21 -5.01 -18.78
CA GLY A 25 7.81 -3.61 -18.61
C GLY A 25 6.58 -3.25 -19.46
N ASP A 26 6.55 -3.71 -20.71
CA ASP A 26 5.39 -3.49 -21.60
C ASP A 26 4.12 -4.18 -21.04
N ALA A 27 4.26 -5.40 -20.55
CA ALA A 27 3.15 -6.13 -19.94
C ALA A 27 2.64 -5.45 -18.65
N LEU A 28 3.55 -4.91 -17.81
CA LEU A 28 3.18 -4.18 -16.59
C LEU A 28 2.40 -2.89 -16.93
N GLU A 29 2.88 -2.12 -17.91
CA GLU A 29 2.17 -0.91 -18.35
C GLU A 29 0.79 -1.24 -18.93
N ALA A 30 0.71 -2.24 -19.80
CA ALA A 30 -0.55 -2.70 -20.37
C ALA A 30 -1.55 -3.14 -19.27
N ALA A 31 -1.06 -3.82 -18.23
CA ALA A 31 -1.89 -4.25 -17.11
C ALA A 31 -2.41 -3.06 -16.29
N LEU A 32 -1.60 -2.02 -16.06
CA LEU A 32 -2.03 -0.78 -15.40
C LEU A 32 -3.14 -0.09 -16.20
N LEU A 33 -2.94 0.08 -17.51
CA LEU A 33 -3.92 0.67 -18.41
C LEU A 33 -5.22 -0.12 -18.45
N ALA A 34 -5.14 -1.45 -18.54
CA ALA A 34 -6.32 -2.33 -18.51
C ALA A 34 -7.07 -2.25 -17.18
N ALA A 35 -6.38 -1.92 -16.09
CA ALA A 35 -6.99 -1.67 -14.79
C ALA A 35 -7.57 -0.25 -14.64
N GLY A 36 -7.47 0.61 -15.67
CA GLY A 36 -7.90 2.00 -15.60
C GLY A 36 -7.00 2.91 -14.75
N VAL A 37 -5.76 2.49 -14.52
CA VAL A 37 -4.75 3.27 -13.78
C VAL A 37 -3.90 4.06 -14.78
N GLU A 38 -3.72 5.35 -14.54
CA GLU A 38 -2.81 6.20 -15.31
C GLU A 38 -1.36 5.88 -14.93
N PRO A 39 -0.55 5.31 -15.86
CA PRO A 39 0.82 4.96 -15.57
C PRO A 39 1.75 6.17 -15.74
N LEU A 40 2.52 6.49 -14.71
CA LEU A 40 3.59 7.50 -14.71
C LEU A 40 4.92 6.77 -14.56
N LEU A 41 5.39 6.15 -15.62
CA LEU A 41 6.48 5.19 -15.58
C LEU A 41 7.79 5.77 -16.10
N GLN A 42 8.86 5.54 -15.35
CA GLN A 42 10.23 5.73 -15.82
C GLN A 42 10.74 4.40 -16.36
N ARG A 43 11.26 4.39 -17.57
CA ARG A 43 11.73 3.17 -18.23
C ARG A 43 13.25 3.16 -18.36
N ALA A 44 13.88 2.09 -17.86
CA ALA A 44 15.31 1.83 -18.00
C ALA A 44 15.62 0.35 -17.77
N GLY A 45 16.69 -0.18 -18.35
CA GLY A 45 17.24 -1.49 -18.01
C GLY A 45 16.23 -2.64 -17.99
N ARG A 46 16.27 -3.48 -16.91
CA ARG A 46 15.49 -4.69 -16.76
C ARG A 46 14.40 -4.53 -15.69
N SER A 47 13.19 -5.00 -16.01
CA SER A 47 12.06 -5.00 -15.08
C SER A 47 12.35 -5.82 -13.81
N PRO A 48 11.75 -5.42 -12.67
CA PRO A 48 11.80 -6.23 -11.45
C PRO A 48 11.09 -7.58 -11.65
N SER A 49 11.52 -8.58 -10.90
CA SER A 49 10.90 -9.90 -10.88
C SER A 49 10.96 -10.51 -9.49
N ILE A 50 10.05 -11.42 -9.20
CA ILE A 50 10.03 -12.17 -7.94
C ILE A 50 9.85 -13.64 -8.29
N ILE A 51 10.77 -14.49 -7.79
CA ILE A 51 10.58 -15.94 -7.79
C ILE A 51 9.88 -16.29 -6.49
N VAL A 52 8.72 -16.94 -6.58
CA VAL A 52 7.99 -17.44 -5.42
C VAL A 52 8.11 -18.94 -5.39
N VAL A 53 8.76 -19.46 -4.34
CA VAL A 53 8.81 -20.91 -4.06
C VAL A 53 7.67 -21.20 -3.08
N VAL A 54 6.77 -22.10 -3.46
CA VAL A 54 5.66 -22.54 -2.63
C VAL A 54 5.99 -23.92 -2.09
N GLU A 55 6.09 -24.03 -0.77
CA GLU A 55 6.32 -25.29 -0.08
C GLU A 55 5.03 -26.14 -0.02
N PRO A 56 5.12 -27.48 0.20
CA PRO A 56 3.94 -28.35 0.25
C PRO A 56 2.93 -28.00 1.34
N ASP A 57 3.35 -27.32 2.40
CA ASP A 57 2.52 -26.83 3.51
C ASP A 57 1.86 -25.46 3.21
N GLY A 58 2.16 -24.87 2.02
CA GLY A 58 1.65 -23.58 1.59
C GLY A 58 2.53 -22.39 1.99
N GLU A 59 3.63 -22.61 2.72
CA GLU A 59 4.61 -21.55 3.00
C GLU A 59 5.22 -21.01 1.70
N ARG A 60 5.53 -19.72 1.69
CA ARG A 60 6.03 -19.03 0.49
C ARG A 60 7.36 -18.33 0.77
N THR A 61 8.41 -18.80 0.09
CA THR A 61 9.70 -18.11 0.05
C THR A 61 9.75 -17.19 -1.16
N MET A 62 9.95 -15.90 -0.94
CA MET A 62 10.04 -14.90 -1.99
C MET A 62 11.49 -14.48 -2.21
N LEU A 63 11.96 -14.62 -3.46
CA LEU A 63 13.30 -14.20 -3.89
C LEU A 63 13.15 -13.01 -4.85
N PRO A 64 13.13 -11.76 -4.33
CA PRO A 64 12.93 -10.59 -5.16
C PRO A 64 14.23 -10.18 -5.86
N ASP A 65 14.13 -9.93 -7.15
CA ASP A 65 15.08 -9.12 -7.92
C ASP A 65 14.42 -7.79 -8.24
N ARG A 66 14.91 -6.73 -7.64
CA ARG A 66 14.28 -5.41 -7.76
C ARG A 66 14.52 -4.72 -9.10
N GLY A 67 15.48 -5.22 -9.92
CA GLY A 67 15.79 -4.63 -11.22
C GLY A 67 15.92 -3.11 -11.13
N VAL A 68 15.23 -2.39 -12.01
CA VAL A 68 15.22 -0.93 -12.03
C VAL A 68 14.20 -0.29 -11.09
N ALA A 69 13.40 -1.05 -10.34
CA ALA A 69 12.37 -0.49 -9.48
C ALA A 69 12.94 0.46 -8.40
N THR A 70 14.18 0.24 -7.97
CA THR A 70 14.86 1.12 -7.00
C THR A 70 15.43 2.39 -7.64
N ASN A 71 15.45 2.50 -8.97
CA ASN A 71 16.06 3.63 -9.69
C ASN A 71 15.10 4.80 -9.95
N LEU A 72 13.92 4.78 -9.33
CA LEU A 72 12.92 5.82 -9.51
C LEU A 72 13.48 7.19 -9.11
N GLN A 73 13.54 8.09 -10.08
CA GLN A 73 13.93 9.48 -9.88
C GLN A 73 12.70 10.34 -9.57
N HIS A 74 12.91 11.45 -8.89
CA HIS A 74 11.85 12.39 -8.59
C HIS A 74 11.26 12.98 -9.90
N PRO A 75 9.93 12.83 -10.14
CA PRO A 75 9.33 13.19 -11.43
C PRO A 75 9.04 14.68 -11.59
N GLY A 76 9.37 15.47 -10.59
CA GLY A 76 9.06 16.90 -10.54
C GLY A 76 7.74 17.22 -9.85
N PRO A 77 7.50 18.49 -9.50
CA PRO A 77 6.39 18.92 -8.64
C PRO A 77 5.02 18.81 -9.31
N ALA A 78 4.98 18.63 -10.63
CA ALA A 78 3.72 18.49 -11.36
C ALA A 78 2.95 17.20 -11.02
N LEU A 79 3.63 16.18 -10.46
CA LEU A 79 3.04 14.90 -10.12
C LEU A 79 1.86 15.04 -9.15
N LEU A 80 1.99 15.88 -8.13
CA LEU A 80 1.01 16.00 -7.05
C LEU A 80 -0.19 16.87 -7.41
N ARG A 81 -0.16 17.58 -8.56
CA ARG A 81 -1.27 18.44 -8.95
C ARG A 81 -2.57 17.66 -9.10
N GLY A 82 -3.61 18.10 -8.36
CA GLY A 82 -4.93 17.47 -8.37
C GLY A 82 -4.96 16.08 -7.75
N ALA A 83 -3.97 15.74 -6.93
CA ALA A 83 -4.01 14.53 -6.11
C ALA A 83 -4.78 14.82 -4.81
N ASP A 84 -5.72 13.94 -4.47
CA ASP A 84 -6.46 13.98 -3.21
C ASP A 84 -5.76 13.17 -2.11
N TRP A 85 -4.83 12.29 -2.50
CA TRP A 85 -4.08 11.41 -1.60
C TRP A 85 -2.80 10.88 -2.25
N LEU A 86 -1.73 10.75 -1.47
CA LEU A 86 -0.52 10.04 -1.87
C LEU A 86 -0.31 8.80 -1.00
N HIS A 87 -0.22 7.62 -1.60
CA HIS A 87 0.02 6.36 -0.91
C HIS A 87 1.32 5.70 -1.37
N ALA A 88 2.11 5.19 -0.43
CA ALA A 88 3.32 4.44 -0.71
C ALA A 88 3.41 3.17 0.14
N PRO A 89 3.90 2.04 -0.41
CA PRO A 89 4.27 0.87 0.40
C PRO A 89 5.65 1.10 1.04
N ALA A 90 5.94 0.44 2.18
CA ALA A 90 7.26 0.49 2.83
C ALA A 90 8.38 0.01 1.90
N TYR A 91 8.08 -0.85 0.93
CA TYR A 91 9.02 -1.23 -0.12
C TYR A 91 9.63 -0.03 -0.86
N SER A 92 8.90 1.08 -0.95
CA SER A 92 9.37 2.32 -1.58
C SER A 92 10.41 3.06 -0.75
N LEU A 93 10.65 2.64 0.50
CA LEU A 93 11.72 3.15 1.36
C LEU A 93 12.97 2.26 1.32
N MET A 94 13.00 1.27 0.42
CA MET A 94 14.09 0.29 0.30
C MET A 94 14.88 0.51 -0.98
N GLY A 95 16.14 0.89 -0.84
CA GLY A 95 17.05 1.15 -1.96
C GLY A 95 16.99 2.59 -2.47
N GLU A 96 18.12 3.05 -2.95
CA GLU A 96 18.28 4.41 -3.49
C GLU A 96 18.33 4.37 -5.03
N PRO A 97 17.86 5.42 -5.69
CA PRO A 97 17.28 6.68 -5.20
C PRO A 97 15.79 6.62 -4.84
N LEU A 98 15.15 5.46 -4.93
CA LEU A 98 13.71 5.28 -4.67
C LEU A 98 13.31 5.79 -3.28
N ALA A 99 14.09 5.45 -2.23
CA ALA A 99 13.77 5.86 -0.85
C ALA A 99 13.79 7.39 -0.70
N THR A 100 14.85 8.04 -1.18
CA THR A 100 14.96 9.50 -1.18
C THR A 100 13.82 10.15 -1.97
N THR A 101 13.49 9.60 -3.14
CA THR A 101 12.37 10.07 -3.98
C THR A 101 11.04 9.96 -3.25
N THR A 102 10.77 8.82 -2.61
CA THR A 102 9.52 8.58 -1.89
C THR A 102 9.38 9.52 -0.69
N LEU A 103 10.42 9.67 0.14
CA LEU A 103 10.40 10.59 1.28
C LEU A 103 10.15 12.03 0.82
N ARG A 104 10.79 12.45 -0.25
CA ARG A 104 10.61 13.79 -0.80
C ARG A 104 9.17 14.01 -1.27
N LEU A 105 8.57 13.04 -1.99
CA LEU A 105 7.18 13.13 -2.46
C LEU A 105 6.19 13.18 -1.29
N LEU A 106 6.39 12.38 -0.24
CA LEU A 106 5.54 12.42 0.96
C LEU A 106 5.63 13.77 1.65
N HIS A 107 6.83 14.36 1.77
CA HIS A 107 7.00 15.68 2.36
C HIS A 107 6.37 16.80 1.50
N GLU A 108 6.57 16.78 0.18
CA GLU A 108 5.95 17.73 -0.75
C GLU A 108 4.41 17.65 -0.67
N ALA A 109 3.86 16.43 -0.66
CA ALA A 109 2.41 16.23 -0.50
C ALA A 109 1.89 16.83 0.82
N ASN A 110 2.58 16.56 1.94
CA ASN A 110 2.20 17.13 3.23
C ASN A 110 2.29 18.66 3.24
N GLN A 111 3.30 19.26 2.59
CA GLN A 111 3.41 20.72 2.46
C GLN A 111 2.26 21.33 1.65
N ASP A 112 1.77 20.60 0.65
CA ASP A 112 0.64 20.98 -0.19
C ASP A 112 -0.73 20.65 0.46
N GLY A 113 -0.74 20.14 1.70
CA GLY A 113 -1.95 19.74 2.42
C GLY A 113 -2.63 18.47 1.89
N ILE A 114 -1.93 17.70 1.06
CA ILE A 114 -2.39 16.41 0.53
C ILE A 114 -2.13 15.33 1.58
N PRO A 115 -3.16 14.61 2.06
CA PRO A 115 -2.99 13.51 2.98
C PRO A 115 -2.06 12.43 2.41
N THR A 116 -1.22 11.87 3.27
CA THR A 116 -0.26 10.85 2.87
C THR A 116 -0.46 9.56 3.65
N SER A 117 -0.13 8.44 3.05
CA SER A 117 -0.16 7.15 3.73
C SER A 117 1.02 6.24 3.37
N LEU A 118 1.42 5.44 4.33
CA LEU A 118 2.44 4.41 4.19
C LEU A 118 1.87 3.07 4.66
N ASP A 119 2.00 2.01 3.84
CA ASP A 119 1.66 0.64 4.24
C ASP A 119 2.93 -0.09 4.69
N ALA A 120 2.89 -0.81 5.81
CA ALA A 120 4.00 -1.58 6.34
C ALA A 120 4.44 -2.73 5.41
N SER A 121 3.53 -3.23 4.61
CA SER A 121 3.72 -4.13 3.48
C SER A 121 4.09 -5.57 3.83
N SER A 122 5.07 -5.84 4.70
CA SER A 122 5.48 -7.19 5.07
C SER A 122 6.50 -7.18 6.22
N VAL A 123 6.29 -8.03 7.21
CA VAL A 123 7.29 -8.26 8.28
C VAL A 123 8.63 -8.74 7.71
N GLY A 124 8.60 -9.62 6.70
CA GLY A 124 9.82 -10.08 6.05
C GLY A 124 10.66 -8.96 5.43
N ALA A 125 10.00 -7.95 4.85
CA ALA A 125 10.69 -6.78 4.34
C ALA A 125 11.23 -5.88 5.48
N LEU A 126 10.43 -5.66 6.52
CA LEU A 126 10.80 -4.84 7.67
C LEU A 126 11.94 -5.46 8.48
N ALA A 127 12.04 -6.79 8.50
CA ALA A 127 13.10 -7.52 9.19
C ALA A 127 14.50 -7.18 8.67
N ALA A 128 14.63 -6.78 7.40
CA ALA A 128 15.91 -6.31 6.85
C ALA A 128 16.46 -5.06 7.58
N TRP A 129 15.58 -4.27 8.19
CA TRP A 129 15.96 -3.09 8.98
C TRP A 129 15.91 -3.32 10.49
N GLY A 130 15.06 -4.27 10.92
CA GLY A 130 14.67 -4.41 12.32
C GLY A 130 13.57 -3.41 12.71
N PRO A 131 12.89 -3.65 13.86
CA PRO A 131 11.68 -2.89 14.22
C PRO A 131 11.99 -1.41 14.52
N GLU A 132 13.09 -1.10 15.19
CA GLU A 132 13.43 0.27 15.57
C GLU A 132 13.80 1.13 14.36
N GLU A 133 14.61 0.60 13.44
CA GLU A 133 14.95 1.34 12.21
C GLU A 133 13.71 1.52 11.32
N SER A 134 12.85 0.50 11.20
CA SER A 134 11.59 0.62 10.48
C SER A 134 10.72 1.74 11.07
N ARG A 135 10.60 1.81 12.39
CA ARG A 135 9.86 2.89 13.07
C ARG A 135 10.47 4.27 12.79
N ARG A 136 11.81 4.39 12.83
CA ARG A 136 12.50 5.65 12.51
C ARG A 136 12.20 6.09 11.08
N ARG A 137 12.23 5.17 10.11
CA ARG A 137 11.92 5.44 8.70
C ARG A 137 10.46 5.85 8.51
N PHE A 138 9.53 5.19 9.20
CA PHE A 138 8.12 5.55 9.15
C PHE A 138 7.87 6.93 9.76
N ALA A 139 8.48 7.24 10.90
CA ALA A 139 8.40 8.57 11.49
C ALA A 139 9.02 9.65 10.56
N ALA A 140 10.18 9.35 9.97
CA ALA A 140 10.86 10.25 9.05
C ALA A 140 10.07 10.47 7.74
N SER A 141 9.21 9.55 7.34
CA SER A 141 8.35 9.72 6.15
C SER A 141 7.33 10.84 6.32
N GLY A 142 6.95 11.18 7.56
CA GLY A 142 5.91 12.16 7.85
C GLY A 142 4.52 11.72 7.37
N ALA A 143 4.32 10.43 7.03
CA ALA A 143 3.03 9.94 6.59
C ALA A 143 1.96 10.18 7.64
N THR A 144 0.85 10.77 7.24
CA THR A 144 -0.27 11.11 8.12
C THR A 144 -1.13 9.90 8.50
N HIS A 145 -1.02 8.82 7.72
CA HIS A 145 -1.71 7.55 7.94
C HIS A 145 -0.74 6.38 7.75
N LEU A 146 -0.87 5.37 8.60
CA LEU A 146 -0.08 4.14 8.52
C LEU A 146 -1.04 2.96 8.42
N PHE A 147 -0.82 2.10 7.45
CA PHE A 147 -1.50 0.81 7.34
C PHE A 147 -0.57 -0.29 7.82
N ALA A 148 -1.09 -1.20 8.61
CA ALA A 148 -0.39 -2.40 9.03
C ALA A 148 -1.40 -3.54 9.20
N ASN A 149 -0.98 -4.78 8.92
CA ASN A 149 -1.71 -5.93 9.42
C ASN A 149 -1.36 -6.15 10.91
N GLU A 150 -2.00 -7.12 11.54
CA GLU A 150 -1.79 -7.40 12.97
C GLU A 150 -0.34 -7.78 13.29
N GLU A 151 0.26 -8.65 12.48
CA GLU A 151 1.66 -9.10 12.63
C GLU A 151 2.65 -7.94 12.46
N GLU A 152 2.44 -7.09 11.46
CA GLU A 152 3.25 -5.89 11.23
C GLU A 152 3.11 -4.87 12.37
N ALA A 153 1.89 -4.67 12.86
CA ALA A 153 1.62 -3.77 13.97
C ALA A 153 2.26 -4.26 15.27
N GLU A 154 2.27 -5.57 15.51
CA GLU A 154 2.96 -6.19 16.65
C GLU A 154 4.48 -6.10 16.51
N TYR A 155 5.01 -6.48 15.34
CA TYR A 155 6.45 -6.41 15.06
C TYR A 155 7.01 -5.01 15.27
N LEU A 156 6.28 -4.00 14.82
CA LEU A 156 6.64 -2.59 14.98
C LEU A 156 6.24 -2.00 16.34
N GLY A 157 5.52 -2.73 17.18
CA GLY A 157 5.01 -2.24 18.46
C GLY A 157 4.06 -1.04 18.36
N LEU A 158 3.36 -0.88 17.24
CA LEU A 158 2.52 0.30 16.95
C LEU A 158 1.31 0.43 17.87
N LEU A 159 0.79 -0.69 18.38
CA LEU A 159 -0.37 -0.70 19.28
C LEU A 159 -0.02 -0.16 20.68
N ARG A 160 1.25 -0.29 21.11
CA ARG A 160 1.75 0.15 22.41
C ARG A 160 2.38 1.53 22.36
N ALA A 161 3.05 1.83 21.26
CA ALA A 161 3.74 3.09 21.04
C ALA A 161 3.47 3.55 19.59
N PRO A 162 2.36 4.24 19.33
CA PRO A 162 2.03 4.79 18.01
C PRO A 162 3.14 5.72 17.50
N ILE A 163 3.21 5.91 16.19
CA ILE A 163 4.06 6.93 15.59
C ILE A 163 3.37 8.29 15.70
N ALA A 164 4.05 9.25 16.28
CA ALA A 164 3.51 10.59 16.50
C ALA A 164 3.05 11.23 15.18
N GLY A 165 1.88 11.86 15.21
CA GLY A 165 1.30 12.54 14.06
C GLY A 165 0.63 11.63 13.03
N ALA A 166 0.68 10.31 13.19
CA ALA A 166 0.08 9.37 12.24
C ALA A 166 -1.16 8.67 12.82
N THR A 167 -2.21 8.59 12.04
CA THR A 167 -3.36 7.72 12.29
C THR A 167 -3.00 6.30 11.85
N LEU A 168 -3.20 5.30 12.70
CA LEU A 168 -2.90 3.89 12.40
C LEU A 168 -4.17 3.14 11.98
N ILE A 169 -4.12 2.47 10.85
CA ILE A 169 -5.15 1.57 10.34
C ILE A 169 -4.63 0.14 10.48
N VAL A 170 -5.24 -0.65 11.37
CA VAL A 170 -4.86 -2.06 11.61
C VAL A 170 -5.81 -2.98 10.88
N LYS A 171 -5.26 -3.80 9.97
CA LYS A 171 -5.99 -4.81 9.18
C LYS A 171 -5.82 -6.17 9.85
N ARG A 172 -6.92 -6.90 10.11
CA ARG A 172 -6.85 -8.24 10.73
C ARG A 172 -7.54 -9.32 9.88
N GLY A 173 -7.36 -9.26 8.57
CA GLY A 173 -7.95 -10.25 7.66
C GLY A 173 -9.45 -10.39 7.83
N ALA A 174 -9.91 -11.57 8.24
CA ALA A 174 -11.33 -11.85 8.53
C ALA A 174 -11.82 -11.29 9.88
N GLY A 175 -10.93 -10.66 10.66
CA GLY A 175 -11.26 -10.09 11.97
C GLY A 175 -11.73 -8.62 11.86
N VAL A 176 -11.47 -7.89 12.94
CA VAL A 176 -11.88 -6.49 13.09
C VAL A 176 -10.76 -5.58 12.59
N ALA A 177 -11.07 -4.66 11.69
CA ALA A 177 -10.15 -3.58 11.34
C ALA A 177 -10.40 -2.36 12.23
N ASP A 178 -9.32 -1.73 12.73
CA ASP A 178 -9.37 -0.56 13.60
C ASP A 178 -8.73 0.65 12.93
N VAL A 179 -9.27 1.83 13.22
CA VAL A 179 -8.60 3.12 13.05
C VAL A 179 -8.22 3.65 14.43
N ARG A 180 -6.97 4.03 14.62
CA ARG A 180 -6.44 4.54 15.87
C ARG A 180 -5.75 5.88 15.68
N ALA A 181 -6.05 6.82 16.56
CA ALA A 181 -5.33 8.09 16.63
C ALA A 181 -3.86 7.90 17.03
N ALA A 182 -3.05 8.93 16.82
CA ALA A 182 -1.66 8.96 17.32
C ALA A 182 -1.55 8.86 18.86
N SER A 183 -2.64 9.12 19.59
CA SER A 183 -2.75 8.89 21.03
C SER A 183 -2.92 7.41 21.41
N GLY A 184 -3.24 6.55 20.44
CA GLY A 184 -3.63 5.16 20.65
C GLY A 184 -5.14 4.94 20.83
N GLU A 185 -5.94 6.02 20.92
CA GLU A 185 -7.40 5.95 21.00
C GLU A 185 -7.99 5.28 19.75
N VAL A 186 -8.96 4.39 19.93
CA VAL A 186 -9.71 3.77 18.83
C VAL A 186 -10.77 4.74 18.35
N LEU A 187 -10.63 5.22 17.12
CA LEU A 187 -11.56 6.15 16.48
C LEU A 187 -12.72 5.42 15.80
N ALA A 188 -12.47 4.22 15.28
CA ALA A 188 -13.47 3.35 14.66
C ALA A 188 -12.99 1.90 14.66
N SER A 189 -13.96 0.97 14.64
CA SER A 189 -13.68 -0.47 14.67
C SER A 189 -14.80 -1.22 13.97
N ILE A 190 -14.49 -1.93 12.87
CA ILE A 190 -15.48 -2.63 12.04
C ILE A 190 -15.04 -4.07 11.78
N ALA A 191 -15.92 -5.02 12.05
CA ALA A 191 -15.68 -6.42 11.72
C ALA A 191 -15.76 -6.67 10.20
N ALA A 192 -14.86 -7.50 9.69
CA ALA A 192 -14.94 -7.96 8.32
C ALA A 192 -16.20 -8.79 8.09
N PRO A 193 -16.92 -8.62 6.98
CA PRO A 193 -18.00 -9.52 6.62
C PRO A 193 -17.41 -10.92 6.37
N PRO A 194 -18.11 -12.00 6.81
CA PRO A 194 -17.61 -13.36 6.63
C PRO A 194 -17.45 -13.71 5.15
N ILE A 195 -16.35 -14.37 4.82
CA ILE A 195 -16.06 -14.93 3.50
C ILE A 195 -15.88 -16.42 3.71
N GLY A 196 -16.57 -17.24 2.90
CA GLY A 196 -16.44 -18.71 2.95
C GLY A 196 -15.26 -19.20 2.12
N GLY A 197 -14.70 -20.37 2.48
CA GLY A 197 -13.66 -21.04 1.69
C GLY A 197 -12.23 -20.75 2.14
N SER A 198 -11.28 -21.55 1.62
CA SER A 198 -9.84 -21.28 1.73
C SER A 198 -9.42 -20.42 0.53
N ILE A 199 -9.10 -19.17 0.76
CA ILE A 199 -8.85 -18.18 -0.30
C ILE A 199 -7.41 -17.71 -0.23
N ASP A 200 -6.75 -17.60 -1.38
CA ASP A 200 -5.48 -16.87 -1.47
C ASP A 200 -5.73 -15.40 -1.12
N SER A 201 -5.22 -14.98 0.04
CA SER A 201 -5.38 -13.62 0.55
C SER A 201 -4.38 -12.62 -0.04
N THR A 202 -3.55 -13.05 -1.00
CA THR A 202 -2.57 -12.16 -1.62
C THR A 202 -3.26 -10.94 -2.20
N GLY A 203 -2.86 -9.78 -1.67
CA GLY A 203 -3.35 -8.49 -2.13
C GLY A 203 -4.66 -8.01 -1.55
N ALA A 204 -5.33 -8.78 -0.72
CA ALA A 204 -6.52 -8.29 -0.02
C ALA A 204 -6.23 -7.05 0.85
N GLY A 205 -5.01 -6.98 1.42
CA GLY A 205 -4.56 -5.82 2.20
C GLY A 205 -4.47 -4.54 1.38
N ASP A 206 -3.94 -4.64 0.15
CA ASP A 206 -3.83 -3.49 -0.75
C ASP A 206 -5.22 -3.08 -1.28
N ALA A 207 -6.07 -4.05 -1.61
CA ALA A 207 -7.45 -3.77 -2.00
C ALA A 207 -8.21 -3.05 -0.88
N PHE A 208 -8.03 -3.49 0.38
CA PHE A 208 -8.57 -2.81 1.54
C PHE A 208 -8.06 -1.37 1.63
N ALA A 209 -6.74 -1.16 1.54
CA ALA A 209 -6.15 0.17 1.59
C ALA A 209 -6.72 1.06 0.47
N GLY A 210 -6.82 0.56 -0.75
CA GLY A 210 -7.40 1.29 -1.88
C GLY A 210 -8.84 1.73 -1.62
N GLY A 211 -9.72 0.83 -1.17
CA GLY A 211 -11.12 1.15 -0.84
C GLY A 211 -11.23 2.17 0.28
N PHE A 212 -10.44 1.99 1.34
CA PHE A 212 -10.38 2.92 2.48
C PHE A 212 -9.94 4.32 2.05
N LEU A 213 -8.85 4.42 1.29
CA LEU A 213 -8.27 5.69 0.85
C LEU A 213 -9.22 6.48 -0.04
N VAL A 214 -9.92 5.81 -0.96
CA VAL A 214 -10.92 6.46 -1.82
C VAL A 214 -12.07 7.04 -0.99
N ALA A 215 -12.57 6.32 0.00
CA ALA A 215 -13.61 6.81 0.90
C ALA A 215 -13.12 8.03 1.70
N ARG A 216 -11.93 7.95 2.28
CA ARG A 216 -11.34 9.07 3.04
C ARG A 216 -11.06 10.30 2.17
N ALA A 217 -10.61 10.12 0.93
CA ALA A 217 -10.40 11.22 0.00
C ALA A 217 -11.71 11.96 -0.36
N ARG A 218 -12.86 11.28 -0.23
CA ARG A 218 -14.18 11.89 -0.38
C ARG A 218 -14.69 12.59 0.88
N GLY A 219 -13.99 12.43 2.00
CA GLY A 219 -14.40 12.98 3.30
C GLY A 219 -15.35 12.06 4.08
N ASP A 220 -15.52 10.79 3.66
CA ASP A 220 -16.38 9.83 4.38
C ASP A 220 -15.86 9.60 5.80
N SER A 221 -16.72 9.14 6.72
CA SER A 221 -16.35 8.81 8.11
C SER A 221 -15.29 7.69 8.18
N TRP A 222 -14.70 7.48 9.36
CA TRP A 222 -13.76 6.38 9.56
C TRP A 222 -14.46 5.02 9.41
N GLU A 223 -15.69 4.89 9.89
CA GLU A 223 -16.52 3.70 9.78
C GLU A 223 -16.83 3.38 8.31
N ASP A 224 -17.26 4.38 7.54
CA ASP A 224 -17.56 4.22 6.12
C ASP A 224 -16.32 3.84 5.32
N ALA A 225 -15.16 4.41 5.67
CA ALA A 225 -13.88 4.07 5.05
C ALA A 225 -13.46 2.62 5.37
N LEU A 226 -13.64 2.15 6.62
CA LEU A 226 -13.42 0.75 6.99
C LEU A 226 -14.35 -0.19 6.21
N HIS A 227 -15.64 0.16 6.11
CA HIS A 227 -16.59 -0.60 5.28
C HIS A 227 -16.18 -0.61 3.80
N ALA A 228 -15.71 0.50 3.25
CA ALA A 228 -15.23 0.56 1.88
C ALA A 228 -13.99 -0.32 1.68
N GLY A 229 -13.06 -0.31 2.62
CA GLY A 229 -11.90 -1.19 2.64
C GLY A 229 -12.29 -2.68 2.63
N HIS A 230 -13.19 -3.08 3.53
CA HIS A 230 -13.68 -4.48 3.58
C HIS A 230 -14.41 -4.89 2.30
N ARG A 231 -15.23 -4.00 1.71
CA ARG A 231 -15.89 -4.30 0.42
C ARG A 231 -14.89 -4.51 -0.70
N ALA A 232 -13.86 -3.66 -0.78
CA ALA A 232 -12.83 -3.77 -1.81
C ALA A 232 -11.99 -5.06 -1.66
N ALA A 233 -11.58 -5.39 -0.42
CA ALA A 233 -10.88 -6.63 -0.14
C ALA A 233 -11.72 -7.86 -0.51
N ARG A 234 -13.01 -7.87 -0.14
CA ARG A 234 -13.92 -8.96 -0.47
C ARG A 234 -14.09 -9.14 -1.98
N ALA A 235 -14.30 -8.05 -2.71
CA ALA A 235 -14.46 -8.09 -4.17
C ALA A 235 -13.21 -8.65 -4.85
N HIS A 236 -12.01 -8.28 -4.35
CA HIS A 236 -10.75 -8.81 -4.82
C HIS A 236 -10.65 -10.33 -4.63
N LEU A 237 -10.94 -10.83 -3.42
CA LEU A 237 -10.88 -12.24 -3.09
C LEU A 237 -11.86 -13.08 -3.93
N GLN A 238 -13.08 -12.57 -4.15
CA GLN A 238 -14.09 -13.26 -4.99
C GLN A 238 -13.68 -13.36 -6.47
N GLN A 239 -12.89 -12.42 -6.99
CA GLN A 239 -12.39 -12.49 -8.36
C GLN A 239 -11.32 -13.57 -8.54
N GLN A 240 -10.58 -13.92 -7.49
CA GLN A 240 -9.57 -14.98 -7.53
C GLN A 240 -10.18 -16.39 -7.48
N GLU A 241 -11.36 -16.56 -6.90
CA GLU A 241 -12.06 -17.86 -6.88
C GLU A 241 -12.66 -18.26 -8.24
N GLY A 242 -12.87 -17.31 -9.16
CA GLY A 242 -13.50 -17.51 -10.47
C GLY A 242 -12.54 -17.64 -11.65
N GLY A 243 -11.23 -17.58 -11.44
CA GLY A 243 -10.19 -17.69 -12.48
C GLY A 243 -9.35 -18.92 -12.31
#